data_580039c8fccfbf99ab383d045cd5ce29
#
_entry.id   580039c8fccfbf99ab383d045cd5ce29
#
_cell.length_a   1.000
_cell.length_b   1.000
_cell.length_c   1.000
_cell.angle_alpha   90.00
_cell.angle_beta   90.00
_cell.angle_gamma   90.00
#
_symmetry.space_group_name_H-M   'P 1'
#
loop_
_entity.id
_entity.type
_entity.pdbx_description
1 polymer ?
#
loop_
_entity_poly.entity_id
_entity_poly.type
_entity_poly.pdbx_seq_one_letter_code
_entity_poly.pdbx_strand_id
1 'polypeptide(L)'
;MAKKMTQVKFTGQVTKVRQSEPATVIEWPRSITHIHTYGMLSPFFQGLKEGKLRATFCPNKNCPENGFWIPPRAHCPDCHTEMKWKTLRNPVIGAIHTFTQVVYAGIGIELSTPYWQIDVEIPGLATIPKSYLLYGDPHIGMKVKAEFRTKNPTNTVLDYYWVPYEK
;
A
#
# COMPACT_ATOMS: atom_id res chain seq x y z
N MET A 1 -34.65 -27.99 -37.99
CA MET A 1 -33.52 -28.65 -37.29
C MET A 1 -33.47 -28.17 -35.85
N ALA A 2 -33.85 -29.03 -34.89
CA ALA A 2 -33.81 -28.70 -33.47
C ALA A 2 -32.33 -28.61 -33.01
N LYS A 3 -31.91 -27.47 -32.51
CA LYS A 3 -30.60 -27.27 -31.91
C LYS A 3 -30.47 -28.18 -30.68
N LYS A 4 -29.61 -29.21 -30.78
CA LYS A 4 -29.32 -30.11 -29.66
C LYS A 4 -28.80 -29.25 -28.51
N MET A 5 -29.61 -29.09 -27.46
CA MET A 5 -29.15 -28.35 -26.24
C MET A 5 -27.97 -29.11 -25.64
N THR A 6 -26.85 -28.47 -25.53
CA THR A 6 -25.66 -29.02 -24.88
C THR A 6 -25.97 -29.14 -23.40
N GLN A 7 -25.87 -30.32 -22.86
CA GLN A 7 -26.12 -30.59 -21.44
C GLN A 7 -25.11 -29.82 -20.59
N VAL A 8 -25.58 -29.01 -19.65
CA VAL A 8 -24.75 -28.27 -18.72
C VAL A 8 -24.03 -29.26 -17.81
N LYS A 9 -22.70 -29.11 -17.72
CA LYS A 9 -21.86 -29.92 -16.83
C LYS A 9 -21.38 -29.06 -15.66
N PHE A 10 -21.36 -29.64 -14.47
CA PHE A 10 -20.74 -29.02 -13.31
C PHE A 10 -19.21 -29.08 -13.46
N THR A 11 -18.55 -27.92 -13.39
CA THR A 11 -17.10 -27.78 -13.54
C THR A 11 -16.41 -27.25 -12.25
N GLY A 12 -17.18 -27.09 -11.18
CA GLY A 12 -16.69 -26.63 -9.90
C GLY A 12 -15.95 -27.69 -9.09
N GLN A 13 -15.30 -27.27 -8.01
CA GLN A 13 -14.67 -28.20 -7.06
C GLN A 13 -15.74 -28.87 -6.17
N VAL A 14 -15.52 -30.13 -5.85
CA VAL A 14 -16.36 -30.82 -4.89
C VAL A 14 -16.12 -30.27 -3.49
N THR A 15 -17.19 -29.84 -2.84
CA THR A 15 -17.16 -29.32 -1.49
C THR A 15 -16.95 -30.46 -0.48
N LYS A 16 -16.04 -30.27 0.46
CA LYS A 16 -15.90 -31.19 1.59
C LYS A 16 -16.97 -30.90 2.63
N VAL A 17 -17.64 -31.95 3.08
CA VAL A 17 -18.68 -31.88 4.11
C VAL A 17 -18.17 -32.56 5.37
N ARG A 18 -18.33 -31.92 6.52
CA ARG A 18 -18.07 -32.53 7.83
C ARG A 18 -19.26 -32.35 8.76
N GLN A 19 -19.49 -33.32 9.61
CA GLN A 19 -20.49 -33.21 10.66
C GLN A 19 -19.92 -32.36 11.81
N SER A 20 -20.75 -31.48 12.32
CA SER A 20 -20.49 -30.63 13.49
C SER A 20 -21.80 -30.45 14.24
N GLU A 21 -21.81 -30.68 15.54
CA GLU A 21 -22.99 -30.44 16.35
C GLU A 21 -23.24 -28.95 16.57
N PRO A 22 -24.47 -28.46 16.35
CA PRO A 22 -25.68 -29.19 15.89
C PRO A 22 -25.86 -29.16 14.35
N ALA A 23 -24.88 -28.66 13.57
CA ALA A 23 -25.05 -28.42 12.14
C ALA A 23 -23.97 -29.09 11.29
N THR A 24 -24.29 -29.31 10.03
CA THR A 24 -23.33 -29.71 9.00
C THR A 24 -22.52 -28.51 8.54
N VAL A 25 -21.21 -28.61 8.54
CA VAL A 25 -20.27 -27.57 8.09
C VAL A 25 -19.76 -27.92 6.69
N ILE A 26 -19.78 -26.94 5.79
CA ILE A 26 -19.28 -27.05 4.43
C ILE A 26 -17.99 -26.24 4.32
N GLU A 27 -16.89 -26.90 3.93
CA GLU A 27 -15.64 -26.25 3.55
C GLU A 27 -15.63 -26.02 2.05
N TRP A 28 -15.66 -24.74 1.65
CA TRP A 28 -15.61 -24.37 0.26
C TRP A 28 -14.41 -23.44 0.00
N PRO A 29 -13.24 -23.98 -0.38
CA PRO A 29 -12.08 -23.15 -0.70
C PRO A 29 -12.38 -22.30 -1.94
N ARG A 30 -12.04 -21.01 -1.87
CA ARG A 30 -12.14 -20.06 -2.97
C ARG A 30 -10.81 -19.37 -3.17
N SER A 31 -10.38 -19.21 -4.42
CA SER A 31 -9.29 -18.35 -4.80
C SER A 31 -9.80 -17.26 -5.74
N ILE A 32 -9.38 -16.03 -5.51
CA ILE A 32 -9.73 -14.88 -6.35
C ILE A 32 -8.42 -14.23 -6.81
N THR A 33 -8.28 -14.10 -8.14
CA THR A 33 -7.19 -13.31 -8.72
C THR A 33 -7.75 -11.95 -9.12
N HIS A 34 -7.22 -10.89 -8.53
CA HIS A 34 -7.56 -9.52 -8.90
C HIS A 34 -6.58 -9.02 -9.95
N ILE A 35 -7.12 -8.48 -11.05
CA ILE A 35 -6.34 -7.79 -12.07
C ILE A 35 -6.75 -6.32 -12.03
N HIS A 36 -5.81 -5.45 -11.74
CA HIS A 36 -6.05 -4.01 -11.67
C HIS A 36 -4.86 -3.22 -12.22
N THR A 37 -5.08 -1.96 -12.56
CA THR A 37 -4.04 -1.02 -12.98
C THR A 37 -3.85 0.06 -11.91
N TYR A 38 -2.65 0.56 -11.76
CA TYR A 38 -2.39 1.77 -10.96
C TYR A 38 -2.74 3.07 -11.69
N GLY A 39 -3.08 2.99 -12.99
CA GLY A 39 -3.49 4.14 -13.80
C GLY A 39 -2.49 5.30 -13.71
N MET A 40 -3.00 6.50 -13.45
CA MET A 40 -2.21 7.73 -13.30
C MET A 40 -1.21 7.68 -12.13
N LEU A 41 -1.36 6.74 -11.19
CA LEU A 41 -0.46 6.57 -10.04
C LEU A 41 0.72 5.62 -10.33
N SER A 42 0.80 5.04 -11.52
CA SER A 42 1.88 4.13 -11.94
C SER A 42 3.29 4.70 -11.70
N PRO A 43 3.57 6.01 -11.89
CA PRO A 43 4.90 6.55 -11.62
C PRO A 43 5.35 6.43 -10.16
N PHE A 44 4.43 6.39 -9.20
CA PHE A 44 4.77 6.15 -7.79
C PHE A 44 5.41 4.76 -7.61
N PHE A 45 4.72 3.71 -8.06
CA PHE A 45 5.18 2.33 -7.93
C PHE A 45 6.45 2.06 -8.74
N GLN A 46 6.57 2.68 -9.92
CA GLN A 46 7.83 2.64 -10.70
C GLN A 46 8.97 3.30 -9.92
N GLY A 47 8.71 4.43 -9.23
CA GLY A 47 9.67 5.09 -8.37
C GLY A 47 10.16 4.18 -7.25
N LEU A 48 9.27 3.43 -6.58
CA LEU A 48 9.66 2.52 -5.51
C LEU A 48 10.66 1.47 -6.00
N LYS A 49 10.46 0.89 -7.19
CA LYS A 49 11.41 -0.05 -7.82
C LYS A 49 12.78 0.58 -8.08
N GLU A 50 12.81 1.88 -8.35
CA GLU A 50 14.04 2.64 -8.60
C GLU A 50 14.69 3.17 -7.32
N GLY A 51 14.14 2.88 -6.15
CA GLY A 51 14.61 3.42 -4.87
C GLY A 51 14.32 4.92 -4.72
N LYS A 52 13.22 5.40 -5.29
CA LYS A 52 12.81 6.81 -5.30
C LYS A 52 11.41 6.98 -4.77
N LEU A 53 11.22 7.89 -3.85
CA LEU A 53 9.90 8.29 -3.36
C LEU A 53 9.39 9.45 -4.22
N ARG A 54 8.32 9.21 -4.98
CA ARG A 54 7.69 10.20 -5.85
C ARG A 54 6.40 10.69 -5.21
N ALA A 55 6.27 11.99 -5.07
CA ALA A 55 5.09 12.68 -4.57
C ALA A 55 4.41 13.43 -5.70
N THR A 56 3.18 13.89 -5.47
CA THR A 56 2.50 14.83 -6.36
C THR A 56 2.28 16.16 -5.66
N PHE A 57 2.13 17.23 -6.42
CA PHE A 57 1.84 18.59 -5.92
C PHE A 57 0.90 19.33 -6.87
N CYS A 58 0.14 20.28 -6.32
CA CYS A 58 -0.74 21.13 -7.11
C CYS A 58 0.05 22.21 -7.85
N PRO A 59 -0.01 22.29 -9.19
CA PRO A 59 0.69 23.33 -9.94
C PRO A 59 -0.06 24.66 -9.99
N ASN A 60 -1.30 24.73 -9.49
CA ASN A 60 -2.11 25.93 -9.49
C ASN A 60 -1.65 26.90 -8.40
N LYS A 61 -1.01 28.00 -8.78
CA LYS A 61 -0.48 29.01 -7.87
C LYS A 61 -1.53 29.70 -7.00
N ASN A 62 -2.79 29.67 -7.41
CA ASN A 62 -3.92 30.26 -6.68
C ASN A 62 -4.59 29.25 -5.73
N CYS A 63 -4.11 28.02 -5.69
CA CYS A 63 -4.61 27.00 -4.77
C CYS A 63 -3.96 27.20 -3.38
N PRO A 64 -4.74 27.11 -2.27
CA PRO A 64 -4.19 27.18 -0.94
C PRO A 64 -3.29 25.98 -0.61
N GLU A 65 -3.51 24.84 -1.29
CA GLU A 65 -2.69 23.65 -1.12
C GLU A 65 -1.34 23.80 -1.84
N ASN A 66 -0.28 23.82 -1.08
CA ASN A 66 1.09 24.01 -1.58
C ASN A 66 2.06 22.89 -1.14
N GLY A 67 1.58 21.86 -0.46
CA GLY A 67 2.37 20.72 -0.01
C GLY A 67 2.54 19.63 -1.04
N PHE A 68 3.43 18.69 -0.76
CA PHE A 68 3.56 17.45 -1.51
C PHE A 68 2.66 16.38 -0.91
N TRP A 69 2.15 15.48 -1.75
CA TRP A 69 1.22 14.43 -1.36
C TRP A 69 1.81 13.04 -1.50
N ILE A 70 1.81 12.29 -0.40
CA ILE A 70 2.07 10.85 -0.33
C ILE A 70 1.02 10.22 0.60
N PRO A 71 0.18 9.27 0.16
CA PRO A 71 0.11 8.72 -1.20
C PRO A 71 -0.17 9.79 -2.26
N PRO A 72 0.37 9.64 -3.48
CA PRO A 72 0.15 10.61 -4.56
C PRO A 72 -1.33 10.64 -4.99
N ARG A 73 -1.76 11.78 -5.48
CA ARG A 73 -3.10 11.99 -6.03
C ARG A 73 -3.01 12.43 -7.48
N ALA A 74 -3.98 11.99 -8.31
CA ALA A 74 -4.07 12.41 -9.70
C ALA A 74 -4.52 13.87 -9.84
N HIS A 75 -5.45 14.29 -8.96
CA HIS A 75 -6.02 15.65 -8.95
C HIS A 75 -5.95 16.25 -7.54
N CYS A 76 -5.80 17.55 -7.49
CA CYS A 76 -5.82 18.32 -6.24
C CYS A 76 -7.20 18.22 -5.57
N PRO A 77 -7.27 17.93 -4.27
CA PRO A 77 -8.55 17.83 -3.57
C PRO A 77 -9.29 19.16 -3.48
N ASP A 78 -8.57 20.29 -3.48
CA ASP A 78 -9.18 21.62 -3.31
C ASP A 78 -9.62 22.27 -4.60
N CYS A 79 -8.79 22.25 -5.64
CA CYS A 79 -9.08 22.94 -6.90
C CYS A 79 -9.24 22.02 -8.11
N HIS A 80 -9.19 20.71 -7.93
CA HIS A 80 -9.36 19.66 -8.96
C HIS A 80 -8.37 19.75 -10.14
N THR A 81 -7.35 20.60 -10.08
CA THR A 81 -6.29 20.66 -11.09
C THR A 81 -5.50 19.36 -11.09
N GLU A 82 -5.13 18.87 -12.27
CA GLU A 82 -4.25 17.71 -12.41
C GLU A 82 -2.91 17.98 -11.72
N MET A 83 -2.51 17.07 -10.84
CA MET A 83 -1.29 17.22 -10.04
C MET A 83 -0.05 16.84 -10.84
N LYS A 84 1.07 17.48 -10.53
CA LYS A 84 2.38 17.20 -11.13
C LYS A 84 3.25 16.36 -10.21
N TRP A 85 4.13 15.59 -10.82
CA TRP A 85 5.05 14.70 -10.14
C TRP A 85 6.32 15.41 -9.67
N LYS A 86 6.77 15.04 -8.48
CA LYS A 86 8.05 15.45 -7.89
C LYS A 86 8.72 14.24 -7.24
N THR A 87 9.98 13.98 -7.60
CA THR A 87 10.81 13.02 -6.86
C THR A 87 11.40 13.73 -5.64
N LEU A 88 11.21 13.14 -4.46
CA LEU A 88 11.84 13.65 -3.25
C LEU A 88 13.34 13.36 -3.27
N ARG A 89 14.11 14.28 -2.64
CA ARG A 89 15.57 14.13 -2.59
C ARG A 89 15.96 13.02 -1.62
N ASN A 90 16.77 12.07 -2.06
CA ASN A 90 17.35 11.05 -1.19
C ASN A 90 18.55 11.60 -0.39
N PRO A 91 18.74 11.15 0.87
CA PRO A 91 17.84 10.31 1.65
C PRO A 91 16.56 11.06 2.05
N VAL A 92 15.41 10.36 1.97
CA VAL A 92 14.14 10.90 2.50
C VAL A 92 14.13 10.64 4.00
N ILE A 93 14.16 11.68 4.79
CA ILE A 93 14.21 11.62 6.24
C ILE A 93 12.92 12.23 6.80
N GLY A 94 12.35 11.60 7.82
CA GLY A 94 11.20 12.08 8.56
C GLY A 94 11.33 11.82 10.05
N ALA A 95 10.27 12.12 10.77
CA ALA A 95 10.11 11.81 12.19
C ALA A 95 8.84 11.03 12.42
N ILE A 96 8.88 10.02 13.29
CA ILE A 96 7.69 9.25 13.66
C ILE A 96 6.70 10.20 14.35
N HIS A 97 5.51 10.34 13.75
CA HIS A 97 4.40 11.08 14.31
C HIS A 97 3.60 10.21 15.28
N THR A 98 3.27 8.99 14.86
CA THR A 98 2.59 8.00 15.68
C THR A 98 2.96 6.59 15.23
N PHE A 99 2.68 5.60 16.07
CA PHE A 99 2.96 4.21 15.77
C PHE A 99 2.00 3.27 16.49
N THR A 100 1.87 2.06 15.96
CA THR A 100 1.10 0.98 16.58
C THR A 100 1.74 -0.36 16.28
N GLN A 101 1.63 -1.30 17.21
CA GLN A 101 2.05 -2.67 16.97
C GLN A 101 0.92 -3.46 16.30
N VAL A 102 1.21 -4.01 15.13
CA VAL A 102 0.29 -4.88 14.40
C VAL A 102 0.60 -6.32 14.78
N VAL A 103 -0.30 -6.93 15.54
CA VAL A 103 -0.18 -8.32 15.99
C VAL A 103 -0.90 -9.31 15.06
N TYR A 104 -1.78 -8.80 14.22
CA TYR A 104 -2.48 -9.57 13.20
C TYR A 104 -2.54 -8.76 11.90
N ALA A 105 -2.06 -9.34 10.82
CA ALA A 105 -2.13 -8.75 9.48
C ALA A 105 -3.27 -9.39 8.69
N GLY A 106 -4.07 -8.54 8.02
CA GLY A 106 -5.14 -9.00 7.14
C GLY A 106 -4.60 -9.65 5.85
N ILE A 107 -5.51 -10.25 5.10
CA ILE A 107 -5.20 -10.85 3.79
C ILE A 107 -4.59 -9.78 2.87
N GLY A 108 -3.49 -10.12 2.21
CA GLY A 108 -2.78 -9.22 1.28
C GLY A 108 -1.69 -8.34 1.92
N ILE A 109 -1.53 -8.39 3.25
CA ILE A 109 -0.37 -7.79 3.93
C ILE A 109 0.66 -8.88 4.19
N GLU A 110 1.66 -8.95 3.33
CA GLU A 110 2.71 -9.98 3.36
C GLU A 110 3.88 -9.58 4.29
N LEU A 111 3.55 -9.16 5.51
CA LEU A 111 4.52 -8.87 6.56
C LEU A 111 4.34 -9.86 7.72
N SER A 112 5.47 -10.35 8.24
CA SER A 112 5.44 -11.16 9.47
C SER A 112 4.99 -10.32 10.65
N THR A 113 4.10 -10.86 11.47
CA THR A 113 3.65 -10.22 12.72
C THR A 113 4.38 -10.80 13.94
N PRO A 114 4.58 -10.00 15.02
CA PRO A 114 4.24 -8.59 15.12
C PRO A 114 5.19 -7.68 14.34
N TYR A 115 4.70 -6.53 13.85
CA TYR A 115 5.52 -5.46 13.29
C TYR A 115 5.02 -4.08 13.73
N TRP A 116 5.89 -3.07 13.65
CA TRP A 116 5.52 -1.69 13.93
C TRP A 116 5.03 -1.00 12.65
N GLN A 117 3.77 -0.59 12.65
CA GLN A 117 3.23 0.36 11.68
C GLN A 117 3.46 1.76 12.20
N ILE A 118 4.00 2.64 11.37
CA ILE A 118 4.36 4.00 11.75
C ILE A 118 3.81 5.00 10.75
N ASP A 119 3.42 6.15 11.24
CA ASP A 119 3.08 7.33 10.46
C ASP A 119 4.23 8.32 10.58
N VAL A 120 4.74 8.83 9.46
CA VAL A 120 5.98 9.61 9.45
C VAL A 120 5.76 11.00 8.89
N GLU A 121 6.08 12.01 9.67
CA GLU A 121 6.15 13.39 9.20
C GLU A 121 7.39 13.60 8.36
N ILE A 122 7.19 14.06 7.12
CA ILE A 122 8.25 14.45 6.20
C ILE A 122 8.11 15.94 5.92
N PRO A 123 9.14 16.75 6.10
CA PRO A 123 9.06 18.20 5.83
C PRO A 123 8.58 18.51 4.42
N GLY A 124 7.58 19.38 4.31
CA GLY A 124 6.99 19.80 3.03
C GLY A 124 5.89 18.89 2.49
N LEU A 125 5.54 17.78 3.17
CA LEU A 125 4.36 17.02 2.83
C LEU A 125 3.11 17.63 3.47
N ALA A 126 2.00 17.58 2.70
CA ALA A 126 0.66 17.92 3.17
C ALA A 126 0.00 16.75 3.94
N THR A 127 0.62 15.58 3.92
CA THR A 127 0.10 14.34 4.51
C THR A 127 1.16 13.67 5.37
N ILE A 128 0.72 12.77 6.23
CA ILE A 128 1.59 11.93 7.08
C ILE A 128 1.48 10.50 6.54
N PRO A 129 2.43 10.07 5.68
CA PRO A 129 2.36 8.74 5.06
C PRO A 129 2.61 7.64 6.07
N LYS A 130 1.83 6.57 5.89
CA LYS A 130 1.87 5.34 6.68
C LYS A 130 2.71 4.28 6.00
N SER A 131 3.58 3.61 6.76
CA SER A 131 4.29 2.41 6.33
C SER A 131 4.77 1.64 7.57
N TYR A 132 5.77 0.79 7.45
CA TYR A 132 6.27 -0.01 8.57
C TYR A 132 7.73 0.32 8.89
N LEU A 133 8.09 0.12 10.16
CA LEU A 133 9.48 0.18 10.63
C LEU A 133 10.10 -1.21 10.47
N LEU A 134 11.22 -1.30 9.76
CA LEU A 134 11.85 -2.59 9.47
C LEU A 134 12.44 -3.23 10.73
N TYR A 135 13.02 -2.43 11.62
CA TYR A 135 13.62 -2.86 12.89
C TYR A 135 13.69 -1.69 13.88
N GLY A 136 13.90 -2.02 15.16
CA GLY A 136 14.00 -1.06 16.27
C GLY A 136 12.68 -0.85 17.00
N ASP A 137 12.76 -0.13 18.12
CA ASP A 137 11.63 0.21 18.97
C ASP A 137 11.22 1.67 18.71
N PRO A 138 10.02 1.91 18.14
CA PRO A 138 9.61 3.26 17.78
C PRO A 138 9.26 4.11 18.99
N HIS A 139 9.54 5.40 18.88
CA HIS A 139 9.02 6.44 19.77
C HIS A 139 8.67 7.70 18.97
N ILE A 140 7.75 8.51 19.47
CA ILE A 140 7.35 9.76 18.82
C ILE A 140 8.56 10.69 18.68
N GLY A 141 8.73 11.28 17.50
CA GLY A 141 9.86 12.15 17.18
C GLY A 141 11.13 11.41 16.73
N MET A 142 11.18 10.08 16.81
CA MET A 142 12.31 9.28 16.32
C MET A 142 12.58 9.59 14.86
N LYS A 143 13.84 9.92 14.53
CA LYS A 143 14.24 10.13 13.14
C LYS A 143 14.35 8.81 12.41
N VAL A 144 13.75 8.77 11.22
CA VAL A 144 13.73 7.61 10.35
C VAL A 144 14.07 8.01 8.92
N LYS A 145 14.62 7.06 8.18
CA LYS A 145 14.98 7.20 6.77
C LYS A 145 14.20 6.19 5.94
N ALA A 146 13.69 6.63 4.80
CA ALA A 146 13.03 5.72 3.85
C ALA A 146 14.07 4.82 3.16
N GLU A 147 13.75 3.55 3.09
CA GLU A 147 14.46 2.52 2.35
C GLU A 147 13.49 1.77 1.43
N PHE A 148 14.04 1.07 0.43
CA PHE A 148 13.23 0.53 -0.66
C PHE A 148 13.58 -0.92 -0.96
N ARG A 149 12.55 -1.72 -1.21
CA ARG A 149 12.67 -3.09 -1.70
C ARG A 149 12.85 -3.09 -3.22
N THR A 150 14.07 -2.81 -3.69
CA THR A 150 14.40 -2.80 -5.12
C THR A 150 14.73 -4.18 -5.66
N LYS A 151 15.16 -5.11 -4.79
CA LYS A 151 15.36 -6.52 -5.13
C LYS A 151 14.09 -7.29 -4.79
N ASN A 152 13.51 -8.00 -5.76
CA ASN A 152 12.25 -8.75 -5.62
C ASN A 152 11.09 -7.87 -5.09
N PRO A 153 10.72 -6.79 -5.78
CA PRO A 153 9.66 -5.91 -5.33
C PRO A 153 8.31 -6.62 -5.32
N THR A 154 7.46 -6.26 -4.36
CA THR A 154 6.07 -6.75 -4.28
C THR A 154 5.17 -6.02 -5.28
N ASN A 155 5.63 -4.89 -5.82
CA ASN A 155 4.89 -3.94 -6.65
C ASN A 155 3.68 -3.33 -5.91
N THR A 156 3.78 -3.23 -4.59
CA THR A 156 2.80 -2.60 -3.72
C THR A 156 3.44 -1.48 -2.89
N VAL A 157 2.66 -0.83 -2.05
CA VAL A 157 3.16 0.17 -1.09
C VAL A 157 4.14 -0.41 -0.07
N LEU A 158 4.20 -1.73 0.10
CA LEU A 158 5.15 -2.41 0.99
C LEU A 158 6.59 -2.38 0.46
N ASP A 159 6.80 -1.88 -0.75
CA ASP A 159 8.14 -1.74 -1.33
C ASP A 159 8.91 -0.54 -0.81
N TYR A 160 8.30 0.32 0.02
CA TYR A 160 9.05 1.28 0.83
C TYR A 160 8.74 1.10 2.32
N TYR A 161 9.75 1.31 3.13
CA TYR A 161 9.69 1.15 4.57
C TYR A 161 10.67 2.11 5.25
N TRP A 162 10.64 2.14 6.57
CA TRP A 162 11.46 3.04 7.34
C TRP A 162 12.49 2.26 8.16
N VAL A 163 13.65 2.85 8.33
CA VAL A 163 14.70 2.39 9.25
C VAL A 163 15.12 3.53 10.16
N PRO A 164 15.59 3.25 11.39
CA PRO A 164 16.14 4.26 12.27
C PRO A 164 17.24 5.08 11.55
N TYR A 165 17.26 6.39 11.78
CA TYR A 165 18.26 7.28 11.22
C TYR A 165 19.02 7.97 12.34
N GLU A 166 20.24 7.51 12.57
CA GLU A 166 21.24 8.16 13.44
C GLU A 166 22.23 8.90 12.56
N LYS A 167 22.56 10.14 12.97
CA LYS A 167 23.61 10.93 12.30
C LYS A 167 24.98 10.56 12.82
#